data_4710d51211d8eeb457778f97cedc9361
#
_entry.id   4710d51211d8eeb457778f97cedc9361
#
_cell.length_a   1.000
_cell.length_b   1.000
_cell.length_c   1.000
_cell.angle_alpha   90.00
_cell.angle_beta   90.00
_cell.angle_gamma   90.00
#
_symmetry.space_group_name_H-M   'P 1'
#
loop_
_entity.id
_entity.type
_entity.pdbx_description
1 polymer ?
#
loop_
_entity_poly.entity_id
_entity_poly.type
_entity_poly.pdbx_seq_one_letter_code
_entity_poly.pdbx_strand_id
1 'polypeptide(L)'
;MKILIVASDKNGRFAPFIEEQMAALEARGMEVLRYGITGKGILGYLRELPALRRAIRQHRSDIIHAHYGLSGLLANLQRRVPVVTTYHGSDINVPSILRFSKIAMRLSAHNIFVSKRNVVIALGDEAMRLLGDKAKGTENGEADIQAFTPYTLHSTPTEAFTPKNTLLPCGVNIPLPWSEVQTQWVGQLTLNQWVHSKLDKEIKYVLFAGAFDNAVKDPELAKSVIVVYNSSFTNLQSPTANRQSPIANSQSLIANRQIELIELKGYTRDQVTALMYNCHALLMTSKTEGSPQVVKEAMACGCPIVSVDVGDVAERTSGVEGCYVVPTREPKDIAEALRKALAFNGRTNGRERIIAMGLSNEQVAKRLEEIYRMLV
;
A
#
# COMPACT_ATOMS: atom_id res chain seq x y z
N MET A 1 22.02 13.23 12.02
CA MET A 1 21.84 11.79 12.27
C MET A 1 22.02 11.03 10.97
N LYS A 2 22.84 9.98 10.97
CA LYS A 2 23.13 9.14 9.81
C LYS A 2 22.40 7.81 9.92
N ILE A 3 21.55 7.54 8.94
CA ILE A 3 20.69 6.36 8.92
C ILE A 3 21.15 5.44 7.79
N LEU A 4 21.46 4.17 8.10
CA LEU A 4 21.75 3.17 7.09
C LEU A 4 20.48 2.35 6.80
N ILE A 5 19.89 2.55 5.63
CA ILE A 5 18.76 1.75 5.17
C ILE A 5 19.28 0.43 4.60
N VAL A 6 18.77 -0.69 5.13
CA VAL A 6 19.17 -2.05 4.74
C VAL A 6 17.94 -2.77 4.16
N ALA A 7 18.01 -3.11 2.89
CA ALA A 7 16.92 -3.80 2.19
C ALA A 7 17.47 -4.70 1.07
N SER A 8 16.61 -5.60 0.56
CA SER A 8 16.93 -6.38 -0.64
C SER A 8 17.07 -5.44 -1.84
N ASP A 9 18.19 -5.56 -2.52
CA ASP A 9 18.46 -4.83 -3.76
C ASP A 9 18.09 -5.71 -4.96
N LYS A 10 17.16 -5.19 -5.75
CA LYS A 10 16.81 -5.82 -7.02
C LYS A 10 17.24 -4.88 -8.14
N ASN A 11 18.26 -5.26 -8.87
CA ASN A 11 18.78 -4.52 -10.02
C ASN A 11 19.25 -3.08 -9.68
N GLY A 12 19.93 -2.90 -8.54
CA GLY A 12 20.47 -1.61 -8.11
C GLY A 12 19.44 -0.65 -7.50
N ARG A 13 18.22 -1.14 -7.17
CA ARG A 13 17.15 -0.30 -6.61
C ARG A 13 16.40 -1.01 -5.50
N PHE A 14 15.97 -0.24 -4.51
CA PHE A 14 15.01 -0.67 -3.50
C PHE A 14 13.58 -0.65 -4.05
N ALA A 15 12.64 -1.20 -3.28
CA ALA A 15 11.23 -1.07 -3.59
C ALA A 15 10.83 0.42 -3.56
N PRO A 16 9.93 0.89 -4.46
CA PRO A 16 9.61 2.31 -4.60
C PRO A 16 9.24 3.01 -3.30
N PHE A 17 8.45 2.37 -2.44
CA PHE A 17 8.05 2.95 -1.15
C PHE A 17 9.23 3.14 -0.17
N ILE A 18 10.31 2.34 -0.28
CA ILE A 18 11.54 2.52 0.51
C ILE A 18 12.30 3.74 -0.01
N GLU A 19 12.40 3.88 -1.34
CA GLU A 19 13.03 5.06 -1.95
C GLU A 19 12.30 6.35 -1.57
N GLU A 20 10.99 6.34 -1.62
CA GLU A 20 10.15 7.48 -1.23
C GLU A 20 10.30 7.80 0.27
N GLN A 21 10.39 6.80 1.12
CA GLN A 21 10.67 6.98 2.56
C GLN A 21 12.06 7.59 2.78
N MET A 22 13.08 7.12 2.06
CA MET A 22 14.43 7.68 2.12
C MET A 22 14.43 9.16 1.74
N ALA A 23 13.82 9.50 0.62
CA ALA A 23 13.70 10.90 0.16
C ALA A 23 12.97 11.78 1.19
N ALA A 24 11.93 11.27 1.83
CA ALA A 24 11.21 11.99 2.87
C ALA A 24 12.06 12.21 4.15
N LEU A 25 12.92 11.26 4.51
CA LEU A 25 13.87 11.40 5.63
C LEU A 25 14.98 12.40 5.29
N GLU A 26 15.50 12.38 4.06
CA GLU A 26 16.49 13.34 3.55
C GLU A 26 15.93 14.77 3.56
N ALA A 27 14.68 14.96 3.13
CA ALA A 27 13.98 16.24 3.17
C ALA A 27 13.83 16.81 4.59
N ARG A 28 13.92 15.94 5.62
CA ARG A 28 13.96 16.34 7.04
C ARG A 28 15.36 16.58 7.58
N GLY A 29 16.38 16.60 6.70
CA GLY A 29 17.77 16.90 7.06
C GLY A 29 18.55 15.72 7.66
N MET A 30 18.10 14.47 7.44
CA MET A 30 18.84 13.27 7.82
C MET A 30 19.79 12.86 6.71
N GLU A 31 20.97 12.34 7.08
CA GLU A 31 21.87 11.73 6.13
C GLU A 31 21.47 10.26 5.95
N VAL A 32 20.88 9.94 4.80
CA VAL A 32 20.35 8.60 4.51
C VAL A 32 21.31 7.84 3.59
N LEU A 33 21.77 6.71 4.06
CA LEU A 33 22.73 5.85 3.38
C LEU A 33 22.06 4.54 2.97
N ARG A 34 22.59 3.87 1.95
CA ARG A 34 22.03 2.65 1.38
C ARG A 34 22.94 1.45 1.58
N TYR A 35 22.37 0.32 1.96
CA TYR A 35 22.98 -0.98 1.88
C TYR A 35 22.04 -1.98 1.23
N GLY A 36 22.29 -2.29 -0.04
CA GLY A 36 21.52 -3.25 -0.84
C GLY A 36 22.00 -4.68 -0.64
N ILE A 37 21.12 -5.57 -0.19
CA ILE A 37 21.40 -7.00 -0.07
C ILE A 37 21.16 -7.66 -1.43
N THR A 38 22.20 -8.22 -2.03
CA THR A 38 22.14 -8.94 -3.31
C THR A 38 22.03 -10.45 -3.14
N GLY A 39 22.39 -10.97 -1.97
CA GLY A 39 22.35 -12.37 -1.63
C GLY A 39 20.93 -12.94 -1.64
N LYS A 40 20.77 -14.19 -2.11
CA LYS A 40 19.47 -14.90 -2.16
C LYS A 40 19.36 -15.91 -1.02
N GLY A 41 18.16 -15.99 -0.43
CA GLY A 41 17.88 -16.90 0.68
C GLY A 41 18.70 -16.59 1.93
N ILE A 42 18.54 -17.39 2.97
CA ILE A 42 19.14 -17.14 4.29
C ILE A 42 20.67 -17.15 4.24
N LEU A 43 21.26 -18.13 3.57
CA LEU A 43 22.73 -18.22 3.46
C LEU A 43 23.32 -17.06 2.66
N GLY A 44 22.61 -16.59 1.59
CA GLY A 44 23.01 -15.41 0.84
C GLY A 44 23.02 -14.16 1.71
N TYR A 45 21.98 -13.98 2.54
CA TYR A 45 21.92 -12.87 3.49
C TYR A 45 23.04 -12.93 4.53
N LEU A 46 23.30 -14.10 5.12
CA LEU A 46 24.35 -14.24 6.14
C LEU A 46 25.75 -13.95 5.59
N ARG A 47 26.02 -14.28 4.33
CA ARG A 47 27.28 -13.95 3.64
C ARG A 47 27.52 -12.45 3.49
N GLU A 48 26.48 -11.63 3.52
CA GLU A 48 26.59 -10.17 3.47
C GLU A 48 27.09 -9.54 4.79
N LEU A 49 27.11 -10.28 5.90
CA LEU A 49 27.42 -9.73 7.22
C LEU A 49 28.81 -9.03 7.31
N PRO A 50 29.92 -9.58 6.74
CA PRO A 50 31.19 -8.88 6.75
C PRO A 50 31.19 -7.57 5.98
N ALA A 51 30.48 -7.54 4.83
CA ALA A 51 30.33 -6.34 4.00
C ALA A 51 29.50 -5.28 4.72
N LEU A 52 28.36 -5.67 5.32
CA LEU A 52 27.52 -4.78 6.12
C LEU A 52 28.30 -4.17 7.30
N ARG A 53 29.07 -4.96 8.03
CA ARG A 53 29.95 -4.48 9.12
C ARG A 53 30.98 -3.49 8.64
N ARG A 54 31.53 -3.68 7.43
CA ARG A 54 32.46 -2.72 6.80
C ARG A 54 31.74 -1.41 6.46
N ALA A 55 30.59 -1.47 5.82
CA ALA A 55 29.77 -0.30 5.48
C ALA A 55 29.42 0.53 6.73
N ILE A 56 28.96 -0.10 7.81
CA ILE A 56 28.64 0.57 9.08
C ILE A 56 29.86 1.33 9.64
N ARG A 57 31.03 0.71 9.63
CA ARG A 57 32.26 1.36 10.11
C ARG A 57 32.68 2.52 9.22
N GLN A 58 32.60 2.34 7.91
CA GLN A 58 32.99 3.35 6.91
C GLN A 58 32.08 4.58 7.01
N HIS A 59 30.78 4.37 7.11
CA HIS A 59 29.79 5.45 7.12
C HIS A 59 29.56 6.04 8.50
N ARG A 60 29.97 5.38 9.57
CA ARG A 60 29.72 5.80 10.97
C ARG A 60 28.23 6.06 11.20
N SER A 61 27.39 5.10 10.78
CA SER A 61 25.95 5.23 10.91
C SER A 61 25.53 5.23 12.38
N ASP A 62 24.62 6.13 12.75
CA ASP A 62 24.08 6.24 14.11
C ASP A 62 23.03 5.16 14.35
N ILE A 63 22.24 4.83 13.33
CA ILE A 63 21.16 3.85 13.39
C ILE A 63 21.05 3.07 12.07
N ILE A 64 20.54 1.86 12.14
CA ILE A 64 20.17 1.04 10.99
C ILE A 64 18.65 0.90 10.93
N HIS A 65 18.07 1.17 9.77
CA HIS A 65 16.67 0.83 9.51
C HIS A 65 16.59 -0.27 8.45
N ALA A 66 16.21 -1.46 8.88
CA ALA A 66 16.10 -2.64 8.02
C ALA A 66 14.64 -2.86 7.59
N HIS A 67 14.42 -3.09 6.30
CA HIS A 67 13.11 -3.46 5.76
C HIS A 67 13.04 -4.97 5.52
N TYR A 68 11.99 -5.59 6.02
CA TYR A 68 11.72 -7.03 6.08
C TYR A 68 12.55 -7.81 7.11
N GLY A 69 11.95 -8.88 7.62
CA GLY A 69 12.51 -9.66 8.73
C GLY A 69 13.87 -10.28 8.48
N LEU A 70 14.18 -10.75 7.25
CA LEU A 70 15.52 -11.30 6.94
C LEU A 70 16.57 -10.21 6.89
N SER A 71 16.28 -9.03 6.37
CA SER A 71 17.17 -7.86 6.42
C SER A 71 17.38 -7.41 7.86
N GLY A 72 16.30 -7.41 8.66
CA GLY A 72 16.36 -7.13 10.10
C GLY A 72 17.23 -8.13 10.85
N LEU A 73 17.13 -9.44 10.54
CA LEU A 73 17.99 -10.45 11.14
C LEU A 73 19.46 -10.19 10.82
N LEU A 74 19.80 -9.98 9.53
CA LEU A 74 21.16 -9.66 9.11
C LEU A 74 21.67 -8.40 9.81
N ALA A 75 20.88 -7.33 9.81
CA ALA A 75 21.24 -6.06 10.44
C ALA A 75 21.53 -6.22 11.93
N ASN A 76 20.75 -7.00 12.66
CA ASN A 76 20.94 -7.23 14.08
C ASN A 76 22.21 -8.05 14.43
N LEU A 77 22.72 -8.88 13.52
CA LEU A 77 23.94 -9.66 13.75
C LEU A 77 25.22 -8.82 13.79
N GLN A 78 25.17 -7.53 13.40
CA GLN A 78 26.33 -6.63 13.51
C GLN A 78 26.65 -6.20 14.96
N ARG A 79 25.65 -6.10 15.84
CA ARG A 79 25.75 -5.89 17.31
C ARG A 79 26.43 -4.58 17.77
N ARG A 80 26.52 -3.55 16.95
CA ARG A 80 27.22 -2.28 17.28
C ARG A 80 26.30 -1.06 17.28
N VAL A 81 25.35 -1.04 16.36
CA VAL A 81 24.46 0.09 16.10
C VAL A 81 23.02 -0.37 16.33
N PRO A 82 22.15 0.43 16.98
CA PRO A 82 20.76 0.07 17.15
C PRO A 82 20.06 -0.17 15.80
N VAL A 83 19.14 -1.14 15.80
CA VAL A 83 18.43 -1.54 14.58
C VAL A 83 16.93 -1.35 14.78
N VAL A 84 16.33 -0.59 13.89
CA VAL A 84 14.88 -0.55 13.66
C VAL A 84 14.53 -1.52 12.54
N THR A 85 13.54 -2.37 12.72
CA THR A 85 13.08 -3.29 11.65
C THR A 85 11.62 -3.06 11.32
N THR A 86 11.32 -2.76 10.05
CA THR A 86 9.94 -2.68 9.54
C THR A 86 9.52 -3.96 8.84
N TYR A 87 8.37 -4.51 9.26
CA TYR A 87 7.77 -5.75 8.75
C TYR A 87 6.60 -5.42 7.82
N HIS A 88 6.67 -5.92 6.56
CA HIS A 88 5.80 -5.49 5.46
C HIS A 88 4.66 -6.46 5.08
N GLY A 89 4.63 -7.65 5.64
CA GLY A 89 3.57 -8.64 5.38
C GLY A 89 4.10 -9.96 4.86
N SER A 90 4.82 -10.03 3.76
CA SER A 90 5.38 -11.30 3.25
C SER A 90 6.34 -11.98 4.24
N ASP A 91 7.01 -11.21 5.05
CA ASP A 91 7.90 -11.64 6.14
C ASP A 91 7.15 -12.06 7.42
N ILE A 92 5.85 -11.79 7.49
CA ILE A 92 4.95 -12.18 8.59
C ILE A 92 3.98 -13.28 8.15
N ASN A 93 3.39 -13.14 6.97
CA ASN A 93 2.33 -14.02 6.48
C ASN A 93 2.85 -15.39 5.98
N VAL A 94 4.16 -15.51 5.72
CA VAL A 94 4.78 -16.76 5.26
C VAL A 94 5.43 -17.47 6.45
N PRO A 95 4.90 -18.63 6.93
CA PRO A 95 5.37 -19.30 8.16
C PRO A 95 6.87 -19.65 8.16
N SER A 96 7.40 -20.05 7.01
CA SER A 96 8.84 -20.37 6.85
C SER A 96 9.74 -19.15 7.03
N ILE A 97 9.26 -17.95 6.78
CA ILE A 97 10.00 -16.69 6.94
C ILE A 97 9.75 -16.10 8.32
N LEU A 98 8.52 -16.20 8.84
CA LEU A 98 8.11 -15.65 10.13
C LEU A 98 9.03 -16.10 11.28
N ARG A 99 9.50 -17.35 11.29
CA ARG A 99 10.44 -17.85 12.31
C ARG A 99 11.73 -17.01 12.39
N PHE A 100 12.25 -16.54 11.26
CA PHE A 100 13.44 -15.68 11.21
C PHE A 100 13.10 -14.24 11.57
N SER A 101 11.92 -13.78 11.15
CA SER A 101 11.38 -12.47 11.55
C SER A 101 11.21 -12.39 13.07
N LYS A 102 10.74 -13.45 13.73
CA LYS A 102 10.62 -13.51 15.20
C LYS A 102 12.01 -13.40 15.89
N ILE A 103 13.06 -13.93 15.30
CA ILE A 103 14.43 -13.74 15.82
C ILE A 103 14.85 -12.27 15.66
N ALA A 104 14.61 -11.68 14.48
CA ALA A 104 14.89 -10.26 14.26
C ALA A 104 14.12 -9.37 15.26
N MET A 105 12.82 -9.64 15.52
CA MET A 105 12.01 -8.90 16.48
C MET A 105 12.58 -8.89 17.89
N ARG A 106 13.14 -10.02 18.33
CA ARG A 106 13.78 -10.13 19.66
C ARG A 106 15.07 -9.31 19.75
N LEU A 107 15.82 -9.22 18.65
CA LEU A 107 17.12 -8.58 18.59
C LEU A 107 17.04 -7.08 18.28
N SER A 108 16.04 -6.63 17.52
CA SER A 108 15.89 -5.23 17.13
C SER A 108 15.70 -4.32 18.34
N ALA A 109 16.27 -3.13 18.29
CA ALA A 109 16.03 -2.08 19.27
C ALA A 109 14.57 -1.60 19.18
N HIS A 110 14.00 -1.57 17.97
CA HIS A 110 12.60 -1.21 17.75
C HIS A 110 12.01 -1.97 16.56
N ASN A 111 10.73 -2.35 16.67
CA ASN A 111 9.99 -3.06 15.62
C ASN A 111 8.84 -2.18 15.11
N ILE A 112 8.68 -2.12 13.79
CA ILE A 112 7.59 -1.41 13.14
C ILE A 112 6.77 -2.42 12.35
N PHE A 113 5.46 -2.43 12.59
CA PHE A 113 4.49 -3.26 11.86
C PHE A 113 3.60 -2.37 10.99
N VAL A 114 3.38 -2.77 9.75
CA VAL A 114 2.60 -1.95 8.80
C VAL A 114 1.09 -2.14 8.91
N SER A 115 0.61 -3.17 9.63
CA SER A 115 -0.81 -3.40 9.85
C SER A 115 -1.08 -4.10 11.19
N LYS A 116 -2.28 -3.91 11.75
CA LYS A 116 -2.75 -4.61 12.96
C LYS A 116 -2.70 -6.12 12.79
N ARG A 117 -3.11 -6.63 11.62
CA ARG A 117 -3.03 -8.05 11.30
C ARG A 117 -1.62 -8.61 11.43
N ASN A 118 -0.60 -7.85 10.98
CA ASN A 118 0.80 -8.25 11.13
C ASN A 118 1.21 -8.34 12.60
N VAL A 119 0.73 -7.43 13.45
CA VAL A 119 0.99 -7.47 14.89
C VAL A 119 0.40 -8.73 15.52
N VAL A 120 -0.87 -9.04 15.22
CA VAL A 120 -1.57 -10.23 15.75
C VAL A 120 -0.85 -11.52 15.33
N ILE A 121 -0.49 -11.66 14.05
CA ILE A 121 0.21 -12.87 13.55
C ILE A 121 1.61 -13.00 14.18
N ALA A 122 2.31 -11.89 14.38
CA ALA A 122 3.69 -11.90 14.87
C ALA A 122 3.78 -12.10 16.38
N LEU A 123 2.94 -11.40 17.16
CA LEU A 123 3.06 -11.22 18.60
C LEU A 123 1.85 -11.76 19.39
N GLY A 124 0.75 -12.11 18.71
CA GLY A 124 -0.50 -12.54 19.32
C GLY A 124 -1.43 -11.40 19.74
N ASP A 125 -2.66 -11.73 20.13
CA ASP A 125 -3.73 -10.76 20.43
C ASP A 125 -3.40 -9.85 21.64
N GLU A 126 -2.63 -10.36 22.61
CA GLU A 126 -2.22 -9.57 23.78
C GLU A 126 -1.37 -8.36 23.38
N ALA A 127 -0.56 -8.48 22.34
CA ALA A 127 0.26 -7.37 21.84
C ALA A 127 -0.59 -6.22 21.27
N MET A 128 -1.80 -6.48 20.77
CA MET A 128 -2.71 -5.42 20.33
C MET A 128 -3.19 -4.55 21.49
N ARG A 129 -3.42 -5.14 22.67
CA ARG A 129 -3.78 -4.40 23.88
C ARG A 129 -2.63 -3.50 24.35
N LEU A 130 -1.38 -3.96 24.19
CA LEU A 130 -0.17 -3.20 24.55
C LEU A 130 0.09 -2.03 23.60
N LEU A 131 -0.38 -2.11 22.34
CA LEU A 131 -0.30 -1.00 21.37
C LEU A 131 -1.39 0.08 21.56
N GLY A 132 -2.22 -0.05 22.60
CA GLY A 132 -3.12 1.01 23.02
C GLY A 132 -4.43 1.14 22.25
N ASP A 133 -4.92 0.05 21.62
CA ASP A 133 -6.23 0.05 20.98
C ASP A 133 -7.34 0.00 22.03
N LYS A 134 -7.75 1.14 22.58
CA LYS A 134 -8.97 1.31 23.37
C LYS A 134 -10.20 1.36 22.44
N ALA A 135 -10.32 0.48 21.50
CA ALA A 135 -11.56 0.26 20.77
C ALA A 135 -12.38 -0.78 21.55
N LYS A 136 -12.88 -0.42 22.73
CA LYS A 136 -14.05 -1.10 23.27
C LYS A 136 -15.25 -0.61 22.44
N GLY A 137 -15.86 -1.54 21.71
CA GLY A 137 -17.13 -1.31 21.09
C GLY A 137 -18.15 -0.81 22.11
N THR A 138 -18.77 0.30 21.80
CA THR A 138 -20.07 0.63 22.35
C THR A 138 -21.09 -0.21 21.59
N GLU A 139 -21.92 -0.93 22.31
CA GLU A 139 -22.97 -1.82 21.81
C GLU A 139 -24.12 -1.11 21.05
N ASN A 140 -23.91 0.08 20.53
CA ASN A 140 -24.90 0.78 19.69
C ASN A 140 -24.18 1.33 18.45
N GLY A 141 -24.54 0.80 17.31
CA GLY A 141 -23.98 0.92 15.97
C GLY A 141 -23.89 2.33 15.36
N GLU A 142 -23.34 3.31 16.07
CA GLU A 142 -22.91 4.59 15.53
C GLU A 142 -21.41 4.72 15.75
N ALA A 143 -20.64 4.50 14.68
CA ALA A 143 -19.22 4.71 14.68
C ALA A 143 -18.91 6.22 14.80
N ASP A 144 -18.47 6.63 15.96
CA ASP A 144 -18.03 7.99 16.23
C ASP A 144 -16.74 8.29 15.45
N ILE A 145 -16.87 9.09 14.38
CA ILE A 145 -15.80 9.45 13.43
C ILE A 145 -14.68 10.29 14.10
N GLN A 146 -14.84 10.69 15.36
CA GLN A 146 -13.90 11.56 16.08
C GLN A 146 -12.78 10.83 16.86
N ALA A 147 -12.74 9.51 16.90
CA ALA A 147 -11.82 8.75 17.77
C ALA A 147 -10.51 8.30 17.11
N PHE A 148 -10.14 8.74 15.90
CA PHE A 148 -8.83 8.49 15.31
C PHE A 148 -7.91 9.70 15.44
N THR A 149 -7.60 10.10 16.67
CA THR A 149 -6.41 10.91 16.91
C THR A 149 -5.16 10.06 16.74
N PRO A 150 -4.11 10.56 16.05
CA PRO A 150 -2.82 9.89 16.02
C PRO A 150 -2.35 9.70 17.46
N TYR A 151 -1.84 8.51 17.79
CA TYR A 151 -1.37 8.16 19.12
C TYR A 151 -0.48 9.25 19.68
N THR A 152 -1.03 10.11 20.52
CA THR A 152 -0.27 10.99 21.41
C THR A 152 0.22 10.15 22.58
N LEU A 153 1.52 9.97 22.67
CA LEU A 153 2.22 9.51 23.86
C LEU A 153 1.98 10.52 25.00
N HIS A 154 0.89 10.35 25.74
CA HIS A 154 0.74 10.92 27.08
C HIS A 154 0.37 9.80 28.04
N SER A 155 1.37 9.09 28.51
CA SER A 155 1.32 8.37 29.76
C SER A 155 2.63 8.63 30.51
N THR A 156 2.49 9.17 31.72
CA THR A 156 3.54 9.25 32.73
C THR A 156 4.30 7.92 32.85
N PRO A 157 5.63 7.95 33.07
CA PRO A 157 6.45 6.76 33.13
C PRO A 157 6.16 5.98 34.40
N THR A 158 5.40 4.91 34.28
CA THR A 158 5.55 3.77 35.19
C THR A 158 6.58 2.87 34.55
N GLU A 159 7.67 2.67 35.24
CA GLU A 159 8.79 1.79 34.89
C GLU A 159 8.28 0.43 34.44
N ALA A 160 8.57 0.04 33.20
CA ALA A 160 8.70 -1.30 32.65
C ALA A 160 8.14 -1.52 31.24
N PHE A 161 8.07 -0.58 30.32
CA PHE A 161 7.96 -0.92 28.89
C PHE A 161 8.08 0.38 28.05
N THR A 162 9.29 0.74 27.63
CA THR A 162 9.43 1.48 26.38
C THR A 162 8.86 0.56 25.31
N PRO A 163 7.76 0.93 24.61
CA PRO A 163 7.15 0.01 23.65
C PRO A 163 8.15 -0.19 22.50
N LYS A 164 8.82 -1.35 22.53
CA LYS A 164 9.75 -1.80 21.47
C LYS A 164 9.04 -1.98 20.12
N ASN A 165 7.74 -1.80 20.08
CA ASN A 165 6.88 -2.09 18.95
C ASN A 165 5.98 -0.90 18.60
N THR A 166 5.88 -0.56 17.33
CA THR A 166 5.00 0.50 16.82
C THR A 166 4.20 -0.01 15.62
N LEU A 167 2.94 0.36 15.56
CA LEU A 167 2.12 0.22 14.36
C LEU A 167 2.28 1.49 13.52
N LEU A 168 2.99 1.39 12.40
CA LEU A 168 3.23 2.50 11.50
C LEU A 168 3.24 1.99 10.05
N PRO A 169 2.15 2.14 9.31
CA PRO A 169 2.11 1.82 7.88
C PRO A 169 3.12 2.65 7.09
N CYS A 170 3.60 2.11 5.97
CA CYS A 170 4.41 2.90 5.06
C CYS A 170 3.65 4.13 4.57
N GLY A 171 4.34 5.23 4.46
CA GLY A 171 3.81 6.47 3.91
C GLY A 171 3.49 6.34 2.42
N VAL A 172 2.76 7.30 1.91
CA VAL A 172 2.45 7.45 0.49
C VAL A 172 2.70 8.91 0.08
N ASN A 173 3.20 9.10 -1.12
CA ASN A 173 3.28 10.43 -1.72
C ASN A 173 1.87 10.97 -1.93
N ILE A 174 1.65 12.21 -1.50
CA ILE A 174 0.45 12.95 -1.83
C ILE A 174 0.74 13.71 -3.12
N PRO A 175 0.27 13.22 -4.28
CA PRO A 175 0.58 13.85 -5.55
C PRO A 175 -0.11 15.22 -5.66
N LEU A 176 0.46 16.14 -6.44
CA LEU A 176 -0.23 17.39 -6.80
C LEU A 176 -1.54 17.06 -7.55
N PRO A 177 -2.55 17.95 -7.51
CA PRO A 177 -3.79 17.77 -8.27
C PRO A 177 -3.53 17.50 -9.76
N TRP A 178 -4.41 16.74 -10.41
CA TRP A 178 -4.23 16.41 -11.83
C TRP A 178 -4.06 17.64 -12.72
N SER A 179 -4.80 18.70 -12.45
CA SER A 179 -4.68 20.00 -13.14
C SER A 179 -3.25 20.58 -13.14
N GLU A 180 -2.45 20.23 -12.14
CA GLU A 180 -1.07 20.73 -12.01
C GLU A 180 -0.03 19.77 -12.60
N VAL A 181 -0.30 18.46 -12.61
CA VAL A 181 0.69 17.46 -13.09
C VAL A 181 0.50 17.05 -14.55
N GLN A 182 -0.67 17.26 -15.11
CA GLN A 182 -1.00 16.82 -16.47
C GLN A 182 -0.08 17.37 -17.57
N THR A 183 0.57 18.49 -17.31
CA THR A 183 1.51 19.15 -18.23
C THR A 183 2.96 18.70 -18.07
N GLN A 184 3.26 17.88 -17.06
CA GLN A 184 4.61 17.34 -16.86
C GLN A 184 5.00 16.37 -17.98
N TRP A 185 6.26 16.41 -18.39
CA TRP A 185 6.78 15.60 -19.50
C TRP A 185 7.16 14.19 -19.05
N VAL A 186 6.77 13.20 -19.84
CA VAL A 186 7.15 11.79 -19.70
C VAL A 186 7.66 11.32 -21.06
N GLY A 187 8.98 11.27 -21.21
CA GLY A 187 9.61 11.08 -22.50
C GLY A 187 9.32 12.25 -23.45
N GLN A 188 8.69 11.97 -24.61
CA GLN A 188 8.34 12.98 -25.62
C GLN A 188 6.91 13.54 -25.49
N LEU A 189 6.13 13.07 -24.52
CA LEU A 189 4.73 13.43 -24.31
C LEU A 189 4.55 14.08 -22.94
N THR A 190 3.58 14.98 -22.81
CA THR A 190 3.07 15.35 -21.49
C THR A 190 2.28 14.20 -20.88
N LEU A 191 2.11 14.16 -19.56
CA LEU A 191 1.29 13.13 -18.90
C LEU A 191 -0.13 13.08 -19.47
N ASN A 192 -0.71 14.24 -19.80
CA ASN A 192 -2.02 14.32 -20.42
C ASN A 192 -2.04 13.66 -21.82
N GLN A 193 -1.08 13.99 -22.68
CA GLN A 193 -0.97 13.35 -23.99
C GLN A 193 -0.73 11.85 -23.89
N TRP A 194 0.13 11.42 -22.95
CA TRP A 194 0.39 10.02 -22.69
C TRP A 194 -0.87 9.28 -22.24
N VAL A 195 -1.65 9.82 -21.32
CA VAL A 195 -2.93 9.24 -20.88
C VAL A 195 -3.89 9.09 -22.07
N HIS A 196 -4.07 10.14 -22.88
CA HIS A 196 -4.95 10.08 -24.06
C HIS A 196 -4.46 9.11 -25.12
N SER A 197 -3.17 8.76 -25.17
CA SER A 197 -2.67 7.69 -26.04
C SER A 197 -2.96 6.28 -25.50
N LYS A 198 -3.35 6.15 -24.23
CA LYS A 198 -3.59 4.87 -23.54
C LYS A 198 -5.07 4.61 -23.29
N LEU A 199 -5.83 5.67 -23.01
CA LEU A 199 -7.23 5.57 -22.59
C LEU A 199 -8.14 6.19 -23.66
N ASP A 200 -9.03 5.38 -24.21
CA ASP A 200 -10.14 5.86 -25.02
C ASP A 200 -11.22 6.47 -24.12
N LYS A 201 -11.75 7.63 -24.48
CA LYS A 201 -12.79 8.31 -23.70
C LYS A 201 -14.14 7.58 -23.69
N GLU A 202 -14.37 6.72 -24.67
CA GLU A 202 -15.60 5.93 -24.79
C GLU A 202 -15.58 4.65 -23.96
N ILE A 203 -14.41 4.25 -23.41
CA ILE A 203 -14.21 3.01 -22.65
C ILE A 203 -13.98 3.33 -21.18
N LYS A 204 -14.62 2.58 -20.29
CA LYS A 204 -14.30 2.63 -18.86
C LYS A 204 -13.12 1.72 -18.54
N TYR A 205 -12.11 2.27 -17.91
CA TYR A 205 -10.90 1.55 -17.53
C TYR A 205 -10.86 1.29 -16.03
N VAL A 206 -10.53 0.06 -15.66
CA VAL A 206 -10.31 -0.38 -14.28
C VAL A 206 -8.85 -0.78 -14.14
N LEU A 207 -8.15 -0.25 -13.14
CA LEU A 207 -6.78 -0.63 -12.84
C LEU A 207 -6.77 -1.92 -12.04
N PHE A 208 -5.97 -2.87 -12.47
CA PHE A 208 -5.67 -4.06 -11.67
C PHE A 208 -4.50 -3.77 -10.72
N ALA A 209 -4.69 -4.04 -9.44
CA ALA A 209 -3.72 -3.72 -8.38
C ALA A 209 -2.46 -4.61 -8.40
N GLY A 210 -1.88 -4.87 -9.55
CA GLY A 210 -0.71 -5.72 -9.72
C GLY A 210 -0.38 -6.02 -11.17
N ALA A 211 0.41 -7.07 -11.37
CA ALA A 211 0.77 -7.61 -12.66
C ALA A 211 0.02 -8.93 -12.90
N PHE A 212 -0.36 -9.22 -14.14
CA PHE A 212 -1.11 -10.43 -14.51
C PHE A 212 -0.29 -11.72 -14.36
N ASP A 213 1.01 -11.64 -14.26
CA ASP A 213 1.89 -12.79 -13.99
C ASP A 213 2.16 -13.00 -12.48
N ASN A 214 1.55 -12.22 -11.60
CA ASN A 214 1.71 -12.37 -10.16
C ASN A 214 0.53 -13.14 -9.54
N ALA A 215 0.70 -14.44 -9.27
CA ALA A 215 -0.33 -15.31 -8.73
C ALA A 215 -0.84 -14.89 -7.32
N VAL A 216 -0.08 -14.11 -6.55
CA VAL A 216 -0.52 -13.57 -5.25
C VAL A 216 -1.59 -12.49 -5.45
N LYS A 217 -1.55 -11.77 -6.57
CA LYS A 217 -2.53 -10.73 -6.90
C LYS A 217 -3.84 -11.28 -7.45
N ASP A 218 -3.88 -12.57 -7.78
CA ASP A 218 -5.05 -13.31 -8.30
C ASP A 218 -5.70 -12.65 -9.54
N PRO A 219 -4.97 -12.55 -10.65
CA PRO A 219 -5.47 -11.92 -11.86
C PRO A 219 -6.64 -12.68 -12.49
N GLU A 220 -6.75 -14.00 -12.25
CA GLU A 220 -7.85 -14.80 -12.77
C GLU A 220 -9.19 -14.43 -12.14
N LEU A 221 -9.18 -14.14 -10.83
CA LEU A 221 -10.36 -13.60 -10.17
C LEU A 221 -10.73 -12.22 -10.75
N ALA A 222 -9.76 -11.34 -10.94
CA ALA A 222 -10.01 -10.03 -11.53
C ALA A 222 -10.62 -10.13 -12.93
N LYS A 223 -10.07 -10.99 -13.80
CA LYS A 223 -10.63 -11.24 -15.15
C LYS A 223 -12.05 -11.79 -15.09
N SER A 224 -12.31 -12.74 -14.18
CA SER A 224 -13.65 -13.30 -13.97
C SER A 224 -14.67 -12.23 -13.55
N VAL A 225 -14.27 -11.29 -12.69
CA VAL A 225 -15.11 -10.14 -12.31
C VAL A 225 -15.48 -9.30 -13.54
N ILE A 226 -14.53 -9.00 -14.41
CA ILE A 226 -14.78 -8.23 -15.63
C ILE A 226 -15.74 -8.97 -16.58
N VAL A 227 -15.56 -10.30 -16.76
CA VAL A 227 -16.46 -11.13 -17.58
C VAL A 227 -17.88 -11.07 -17.01
N VAL A 228 -18.07 -11.26 -15.70
CA VAL A 228 -19.38 -11.20 -15.04
C VAL A 228 -19.99 -9.81 -15.19
N TYR A 229 -19.21 -8.75 -14.99
CA TYR A 229 -19.68 -7.38 -15.18
C TYR A 229 -20.18 -7.16 -16.61
N ASN A 230 -19.39 -7.47 -17.62
CA ASN A 230 -19.72 -7.26 -19.02
C ASN A 230 -20.92 -8.12 -19.47
N SER A 231 -21.04 -9.38 -19.01
CA SER A 231 -22.14 -10.29 -19.37
C SER A 231 -23.49 -9.85 -18.77
N SER A 232 -23.49 -9.12 -17.66
CA SER A 232 -24.74 -8.63 -17.06
C SER A 232 -25.49 -7.60 -17.93
N PHE A 233 -24.81 -7.01 -18.92
CA PHE A 233 -25.44 -6.08 -19.87
C PHE A 233 -25.92 -6.75 -21.17
N THR A 234 -25.41 -7.94 -21.53
CA THR A 234 -25.87 -8.68 -22.71
C THR A 234 -27.24 -9.34 -22.49
N ASN A 235 -27.56 -9.73 -21.25
CA ASN A 235 -28.82 -10.37 -20.90
C ASN A 235 -30.04 -9.41 -20.83
N LEU A 236 -29.84 -8.09 -20.93
CA LEU A 236 -30.92 -7.12 -21.01
C LEU A 236 -31.53 -6.96 -22.42
N GLN A 237 -31.03 -7.69 -23.40
CA GLN A 237 -31.54 -7.75 -24.77
C GLN A 237 -32.32 -9.05 -25.04
N SER A 238 -33.24 -9.45 -24.19
CA SER A 238 -34.29 -10.42 -24.58
C SER A 238 -35.29 -9.78 -25.54
N PRO A 239 -35.58 -10.44 -26.68
CA PRO A 239 -36.44 -9.85 -27.72
C PRO A 239 -37.91 -10.05 -27.39
N THR A 240 -38.46 -9.24 -26.52
CA THR A 240 -39.92 -9.09 -26.39
C THR A 240 -40.28 -7.64 -26.06
N ALA A 241 -40.11 -6.77 -27.03
CA ALA A 241 -40.85 -5.53 -27.08
C ALA A 241 -40.79 -4.95 -28.51
N ASN A 242 -41.87 -5.15 -29.23
CA ASN A 242 -42.23 -4.43 -30.44
C ASN A 242 -42.23 -2.91 -30.14
N ARG A 243 -41.13 -2.20 -30.47
CA ARG A 243 -41.13 -0.73 -30.60
C ARG A 243 -40.08 -0.31 -31.63
N GLN A 244 -40.61 0.17 -32.73
CA GLN A 244 -39.85 0.97 -33.71
C GLN A 244 -39.28 2.20 -33.02
N SER A 245 -37.94 2.28 -32.96
CA SER A 245 -37.17 3.49 -32.62
C SER A 245 -35.78 3.39 -33.21
N PRO A 246 -35.18 4.49 -33.63
CA PRO A 246 -34.13 4.51 -34.63
C PRO A 246 -32.80 3.93 -34.17
N ILE A 247 -32.15 3.19 -35.09
CA ILE A 247 -30.94 2.34 -34.95
C ILE A 247 -29.67 3.13 -34.61
N ALA A 248 -29.71 4.44 -34.47
CA ALA A 248 -28.48 5.26 -34.39
C ALA A 248 -27.82 5.33 -32.99
N ASN A 249 -28.41 4.77 -31.92
CA ASN A 249 -27.88 4.94 -30.56
C ASN A 249 -27.41 3.65 -29.86
N SER A 250 -27.52 2.48 -30.50
CA SER A 250 -27.26 1.20 -29.82
C SER A 250 -25.77 0.89 -29.67
N GLN A 251 -24.93 1.31 -30.62
CA GLN A 251 -23.49 1.06 -30.55
C GLN A 251 -22.79 1.95 -29.51
N SER A 252 -23.18 3.22 -29.38
CA SER A 252 -22.61 4.11 -28.38
C SER A 252 -23.04 3.72 -26.95
N LEU A 253 -24.25 3.16 -26.77
CA LEU A 253 -24.73 2.65 -25.48
C LEU A 253 -24.04 1.33 -25.08
N ILE A 254 -23.55 0.54 -26.04
CA ILE A 254 -22.83 -0.71 -25.76
C ILE A 254 -21.35 -0.40 -25.43
N ALA A 255 -20.70 0.50 -26.14
CA ALA A 255 -19.33 0.93 -25.89
C ALA A 255 -19.16 1.52 -24.48
N ASN A 256 -20.12 2.33 -24.03
CA ASN A 256 -20.10 2.95 -22.69
C ASN A 256 -20.39 1.96 -21.54
N ARG A 257 -20.70 0.70 -21.80
CA ARG A 257 -20.98 -0.35 -20.79
C ARG A 257 -19.85 -1.34 -20.64
N GLN A 258 -19.00 -1.46 -21.63
CA GLN A 258 -17.84 -2.34 -21.60
C GLN A 258 -16.70 -1.71 -20.82
N ILE A 259 -16.06 -2.51 -19.95
CA ILE A 259 -14.89 -2.08 -19.19
C ILE A 259 -13.67 -2.89 -19.61
N GLU A 260 -12.50 -2.25 -19.55
CA GLU A 260 -11.20 -2.87 -19.78
C GLU A 260 -10.35 -2.83 -18.54
N LEU A 261 -9.59 -3.92 -18.32
CA LEU A 261 -8.70 -4.08 -17.18
C LEU A 261 -7.26 -3.76 -17.60
N ILE A 262 -6.63 -2.81 -16.89
CA ILE A 262 -5.23 -2.41 -17.12
C ILE A 262 -4.38 -2.89 -15.94
N GLU A 263 -3.35 -3.70 -16.20
CA GLU A 263 -2.37 -4.10 -15.17
C GLU A 263 -1.40 -2.96 -14.85
N LEU A 264 -0.98 -2.86 -13.60
CA LEU A 264 0.03 -1.90 -13.15
C LEU A 264 1.45 -2.50 -13.25
N LYS A 265 1.90 -2.79 -14.47
CA LYS A 265 3.23 -3.33 -14.76
C LYS A 265 3.92 -2.52 -15.85
N GLY A 266 5.21 -2.22 -15.65
CA GLY A 266 6.03 -1.55 -16.67
C GLY A 266 5.84 -0.03 -16.75
N TYR A 267 5.05 0.57 -15.86
CA TYR A 267 4.85 2.01 -15.80
C TYR A 267 5.79 2.69 -14.79
N THR A 268 6.18 3.93 -15.08
CA THR A 268 6.85 4.81 -14.11
C THR A 268 5.88 5.24 -13.02
N ARG A 269 6.40 5.83 -11.93
CA ARG A 269 5.55 6.35 -10.84
C ARG A 269 4.57 7.42 -11.33
N ASP A 270 5.03 8.34 -12.18
CA ASP A 270 4.19 9.41 -12.73
C ASP A 270 3.10 8.86 -13.63
N GLN A 271 3.40 7.82 -14.43
CA GLN A 271 2.42 7.13 -15.26
C GLN A 271 1.37 6.40 -14.42
N VAL A 272 1.77 5.71 -13.34
CA VAL A 272 0.84 5.07 -12.39
C VAL A 272 -0.07 6.12 -11.76
N THR A 273 0.48 7.25 -11.32
CA THR A 273 -0.28 8.37 -10.76
C THR A 273 -1.27 8.93 -11.78
N ALA A 274 -0.83 9.12 -13.04
CA ALA A 274 -1.68 9.59 -14.12
C ALA A 274 -2.84 8.62 -14.43
N LEU A 275 -2.57 7.30 -14.44
CA LEU A 275 -3.61 6.29 -14.57
C LEU A 275 -4.60 6.34 -13.40
N MET A 276 -4.12 6.47 -12.16
CA MET A 276 -4.99 6.58 -10.98
C MET A 276 -5.88 7.82 -11.00
N TYR A 277 -5.41 8.92 -11.59
CA TYR A 277 -6.24 10.11 -11.79
C TYR A 277 -7.28 9.97 -12.90
N ASN A 278 -7.05 9.12 -13.90
CA ASN A 278 -7.90 9.07 -15.10
C ASN A 278 -8.71 7.79 -15.25
N CYS A 279 -8.33 6.69 -14.60
CA CYS A 279 -9.14 5.47 -14.58
C CYS A 279 -10.34 5.60 -13.65
N HIS A 280 -11.32 4.75 -13.87
CA HIS A 280 -12.62 4.82 -13.21
C HIS A 280 -12.64 4.10 -11.86
N ALA A 281 -11.80 3.09 -11.67
CA ALA A 281 -11.62 2.40 -10.38
C ALA A 281 -10.29 1.63 -10.34
N LEU A 282 -9.84 1.34 -9.11
CA LEU A 282 -8.84 0.31 -8.81
C LEU A 282 -9.54 -0.97 -8.37
N LEU A 283 -9.19 -2.11 -8.96
CA LEU A 283 -9.67 -3.45 -8.56
C LEU A 283 -8.53 -4.24 -7.91
N MET A 284 -8.75 -4.70 -6.70
CA MET A 284 -7.79 -5.47 -5.92
C MET A 284 -8.37 -6.84 -5.52
N THR A 285 -7.76 -7.91 -6.03
CA THR A 285 -8.17 -9.29 -5.80
C THR A 285 -7.10 -10.13 -5.08
N SER A 286 -6.09 -9.50 -4.49
CA SER A 286 -4.95 -10.18 -3.85
C SER A 286 -5.39 -11.24 -2.84
N LYS A 287 -4.66 -12.36 -2.78
CA LYS A 287 -4.88 -13.43 -1.81
C LYS A 287 -4.38 -13.07 -0.41
N THR A 288 -3.32 -12.29 -0.36
CA THR A 288 -2.70 -11.83 0.90
C THR A 288 -1.99 -10.51 0.70
N GLU A 289 -2.11 -9.64 1.71
CA GLU A 289 -1.43 -8.35 1.80
C GLU A 289 -1.10 -8.04 3.27
N GLY A 290 -0.21 -7.08 3.49
CA GLY A 290 -0.01 -6.46 4.80
C GLY A 290 -0.76 -5.13 4.87
N SER A 291 -0.16 -4.09 4.26
CA SER A 291 -0.75 -2.76 4.06
C SER A 291 -0.45 -2.35 2.62
N PRO A 292 -1.36 -2.64 1.68
CA PRO A 292 -1.07 -2.51 0.25
C PRO A 292 -0.85 -1.05 -0.15
N GLN A 293 0.34 -0.77 -0.68
CA GLN A 293 0.75 0.58 -1.05
C GLN A 293 -0.13 1.16 -2.17
N VAL A 294 -0.48 0.31 -3.14
CA VAL A 294 -1.33 0.69 -4.29
C VAL A 294 -2.70 1.22 -3.88
N VAL A 295 -3.28 0.73 -2.77
CA VAL A 295 -4.55 1.23 -2.22
C VAL A 295 -4.38 2.66 -1.69
N LYS A 296 -3.31 2.92 -0.93
CA LYS A 296 -3.00 4.26 -0.41
C LYS A 296 -2.70 5.24 -1.55
N GLU A 297 -2.01 4.79 -2.59
CA GLU A 297 -1.75 5.59 -3.80
C GLU A 297 -3.05 5.94 -4.54
N ALA A 298 -3.95 4.98 -4.70
CA ALA A 298 -5.28 5.22 -5.30
C ALA A 298 -6.12 6.18 -4.46
N MET A 299 -6.12 6.01 -3.13
CA MET A 299 -6.77 6.95 -2.21
C MET A 299 -6.19 8.37 -2.35
N ALA A 300 -4.85 8.51 -2.40
CA ALA A 300 -4.19 9.80 -2.55
C ALA A 300 -4.53 10.51 -3.87
N CYS A 301 -4.87 9.76 -4.92
CA CYS A 301 -5.38 10.27 -6.20
C CYS A 301 -6.91 10.40 -6.22
N GLY A 302 -7.62 10.04 -5.16
CA GLY A 302 -9.09 10.01 -5.12
C GLY A 302 -9.71 8.99 -6.08
N CYS A 303 -8.98 7.94 -6.47
CA CYS A 303 -9.50 6.88 -7.34
C CYS A 303 -10.50 5.99 -6.55
N PRO A 304 -11.70 5.71 -7.07
CA PRO A 304 -12.59 4.71 -6.48
C PRO A 304 -11.92 3.33 -6.38
N ILE A 305 -12.21 2.57 -5.31
CA ILE A 305 -11.54 1.31 -5.04
C ILE A 305 -12.57 0.20 -4.81
N VAL A 306 -12.34 -0.94 -5.46
CA VAL A 306 -13.02 -2.20 -5.14
C VAL A 306 -11.96 -3.22 -4.74
N SER A 307 -12.11 -3.81 -3.57
CA SER A 307 -11.15 -4.77 -3.03
C SER A 307 -11.86 -5.94 -2.36
N VAL A 308 -11.24 -7.11 -2.43
CA VAL A 308 -11.55 -8.17 -1.46
C VAL A 308 -11.02 -7.75 -0.09
N ASP A 309 -11.55 -8.34 1.00
CA ASP A 309 -11.08 -8.05 2.36
C ASP A 309 -9.69 -8.67 2.58
N VAL A 310 -8.65 -7.86 2.44
CA VAL A 310 -7.26 -8.28 2.54
C VAL A 310 -6.38 -7.18 3.15
N GLY A 311 -5.43 -7.60 3.98
CA GLY A 311 -4.52 -6.65 4.66
C GLY A 311 -5.26 -5.72 5.60
N ASP A 312 -5.04 -4.41 5.43
CA ASP A 312 -5.70 -3.33 6.16
C ASP A 312 -6.64 -2.49 5.29
N VAL A 313 -7.04 -3.01 4.11
CA VAL A 313 -7.83 -2.24 3.12
C VAL A 313 -9.15 -1.76 3.71
N ALA A 314 -9.90 -2.64 4.40
CA ALA A 314 -11.17 -2.27 5.01
C ALA A 314 -11.02 -1.11 6.01
N GLU A 315 -9.97 -1.13 6.84
CA GLU A 315 -9.67 -0.04 7.79
C GLU A 315 -9.32 1.26 7.07
N ARG A 316 -8.51 1.18 6.00
CA ARG A 316 -8.06 2.38 5.26
C ARG A 316 -9.18 3.06 4.52
N THR A 317 -10.04 2.28 3.86
CA THR A 317 -11.14 2.79 3.02
C THR A 317 -12.43 3.04 3.79
N SER A 318 -12.48 2.71 5.08
CA SER A 318 -13.68 2.97 5.92
C SER A 318 -14.08 4.44 5.87
N GLY A 319 -15.34 4.70 5.57
CA GLY A 319 -15.90 6.06 5.47
C GLY A 319 -15.48 6.83 4.20
N VAL A 320 -14.82 6.19 3.25
CA VAL A 320 -14.47 6.79 1.95
C VAL A 320 -15.52 6.39 0.93
N GLU A 321 -16.33 7.35 0.48
CA GLU A 321 -17.34 7.11 -0.56
C GLU A 321 -16.69 6.70 -1.89
N GLY A 322 -17.33 5.80 -2.62
CA GLY A 322 -16.77 5.23 -3.86
C GLY A 322 -15.78 4.10 -3.65
N CYS A 323 -15.47 3.74 -2.39
CA CYS A 323 -14.63 2.61 -2.04
C CYS A 323 -15.46 1.47 -1.44
N TYR A 324 -15.26 0.24 -1.94
CA TYR A 324 -16.04 -0.94 -1.53
C TYR A 324 -15.11 -2.11 -1.23
N VAL A 325 -15.25 -2.68 -0.04
CA VAL A 325 -14.56 -3.91 0.36
C VAL A 325 -15.56 -5.05 0.42
N VAL A 326 -15.28 -6.10 -0.33
CA VAL A 326 -16.17 -7.27 -0.48
C VAL A 326 -15.62 -8.41 0.39
N PRO A 327 -16.43 -8.96 1.32
CA PRO A 327 -15.96 -10.02 2.22
C PRO A 327 -15.79 -11.37 1.53
N THR A 328 -16.42 -11.56 0.38
CA THR A 328 -16.33 -12.79 -0.41
C THR A 328 -15.31 -12.66 -1.53
N ARG A 329 -14.95 -13.80 -2.13
CA ARG A 329 -14.15 -13.85 -3.36
C ARG A 329 -14.99 -14.27 -4.57
N GLU A 330 -16.31 -14.16 -4.45
CA GLU A 330 -17.23 -14.49 -5.54
C GLU A 330 -17.20 -13.40 -6.62
N PRO A 331 -16.91 -13.73 -7.90
CA PRO A 331 -16.84 -12.74 -8.97
C PRO A 331 -18.10 -11.87 -9.09
N LYS A 332 -19.28 -12.44 -8.79
CA LYS A 332 -20.57 -11.73 -8.85
C LYS A 332 -20.67 -10.62 -7.81
N ASP A 333 -20.24 -10.88 -6.57
CA ASP A 333 -20.30 -9.91 -5.49
C ASP A 333 -19.33 -8.76 -5.76
N ILE A 334 -18.14 -9.09 -6.26
CA ILE A 334 -17.12 -8.09 -6.61
C ILE A 334 -17.57 -7.27 -7.83
N ALA A 335 -18.21 -7.88 -8.82
CA ALA A 335 -18.76 -7.16 -9.98
C ALA A 335 -19.88 -6.21 -9.59
N GLU A 336 -20.70 -6.57 -8.60
CA GLU A 336 -21.74 -5.67 -8.06
C GLU A 336 -21.10 -4.45 -7.35
N ALA A 337 -20.07 -4.66 -6.54
CA ALA A 337 -19.30 -3.58 -5.92
C ALA A 337 -18.62 -2.69 -6.98
N LEU A 338 -18.08 -3.31 -8.04
CA LEU A 338 -17.47 -2.59 -9.16
C LEU A 338 -18.52 -1.72 -9.90
N ARG A 339 -19.74 -2.21 -10.06
CA ARG A 339 -20.82 -1.42 -10.66
C ARG A 339 -21.12 -0.16 -9.84
N LYS A 340 -21.13 -0.26 -8.51
CA LYS A 340 -21.33 0.89 -7.62
C LYS A 340 -20.15 1.86 -7.71
N ALA A 341 -18.91 1.38 -7.72
CA ALA A 341 -17.74 2.22 -7.87
C ALA A 341 -17.72 2.96 -9.22
N LEU A 342 -18.10 2.29 -10.31
CA LEU A 342 -18.16 2.88 -11.65
C LEU A 342 -19.36 3.84 -11.86
N ALA A 343 -20.36 3.79 -10.98
CA ALA A 343 -21.46 4.73 -10.93
C ALA A 343 -21.15 5.95 -10.04
N PHE A 344 -20.09 5.91 -9.25
CA PHE A 344 -19.65 7.02 -8.41
C PHE A 344 -19.17 8.18 -9.30
N ASN A 345 -19.73 9.36 -9.07
CA ASN A 345 -19.39 10.55 -9.85
C ASN A 345 -18.29 11.36 -9.16
N GLY A 346 -17.21 11.60 -9.88
CA GLY A 346 -16.09 12.41 -9.40
C GLY A 346 -14.97 11.61 -8.76
N ARG A 347 -14.30 12.23 -7.82
CA ARG A 347 -13.16 11.65 -7.08
C ARG A 347 -13.52 11.46 -5.61
N THR A 348 -12.97 10.40 -5.01
CA THR A 348 -13.21 10.09 -3.59
C THR A 348 -12.45 11.06 -2.68
N ASN A 349 -12.88 11.19 -1.43
CA ASN A 349 -12.16 11.92 -0.38
C ASN A 349 -11.03 11.08 0.27
N GLY A 350 -10.52 10.10 -0.46
CA GLY A 350 -9.43 9.21 0.01
C GLY A 350 -8.15 9.96 0.34
N ARG A 351 -7.85 11.07 -0.38
CA ARG A 351 -6.70 11.93 -0.12
C ARG A 351 -6.75 12.56 1.28
N GLU A 352 -7.87 13.17 1.62
CA GLU A 352 -8.11 13.79 2.92
C GLU A 352 -8.03 12.74 4.03
N ARG A 353 -8.57 11.55 3.76
CA ARG A 353 -8.50 10.42 4.67
C ARG A 353 -7.05 9.97 4.94
N ILE A 354 -6.21 9.84 3.91
CA ILE A 354 -4.78 9.51 4.04
C ILE A 354 -4.05 10.55 4.89
N ILE A 355 -4.28 11.84 4.64
CA ILE A 355 -3.67 12.94 5.40
C ILE A 355 -4.14 12.91 6.86
N ALA A 356 -5.43 12.74 7.09
CA ALA A 356 -6.00 12.66 8.44
C ALA A 356 -5.48 11.47 9.24
N MET A 357 -5.17 10.34 8.59
CA MET A 357 -4.54 9.18 9.20
C MET A 357 -3.02 9.34 9.45
N GLY A 358 -2.40 10.45 9.06
CA GLY A 358 -0.97 10.67 9.21
C GLY A 358 -0.11 9.77 8.31
N LEU A 359 -0.60 9.42 7.12
CA LEU A 359 0.03 8.47 6.21
C LEU A 359 0.69 9.12 4.99
N SER A 360 0.84 10.44 4.93
CA SER A 360 1.75 11.04 3.95
C SER A 360 3.19 10.64 4.27
N ASN A 361 4.06 10.57 3.25
CA ASN A 361 5.47 10.27 3.44
C ASN A 361 6.15 11.22 4.43
N GLU A 362 5.77 12.49 4.41
CA GLU A 362 6.26 13.51 5.35
C GLU A 362 5.87 13.19 6.80
N GLN A 363 4.59 12.87 7.05
CA GLN A 363 4.08 12.55 8.38
C GLN A 363 4.71 11.25 8.92
N VAL A 364 4.85 10.23 8.06
CA VAL A 364 5.51 8.97 8.42
C VAL A 364 7.00 9.19 8.70
N ALA A 365 7.71 9.99 7.88
CA ALA A 365 9.12 10.32 8.10
C ALA A 365 9.32 11.07 9.43
N LYS A 366 8.39 11.97 9.82
CA LYS A 366 8.41 12.61 11.14
C LYS A 366 8.33 11.60 12.27
N ARG A 367 7.42 10.62 12.17
CA ARG A 367 7.26 9.55 13.18
C ARG A 367 8.50 8.65 13.24
N LEU A 368 9.10 8.34 12.11
CA LEU A 368 10.36 7.58 12.06
C LEU A 368 11.50 8.34 12.72
N GLU A 369 11.62 9.65 12.47
CA GLU A 369 12.60 10.50 13.14
C GLU A 369 12.43 10.48 14.66
N GLU A 370 11.21 10.57 15.18
CA GLU A 370 10.92 10.46 16.61
C GLU A 370 11.41 9.12 17.18
N ILE A 371 11.11 8.00 16.48
CA ILE A 371 11.61 6.67 16.87
C ILE A 371 13.14 6.61 16.87
N TYR A 372 13.79 7.16 15.85
CA TYR A 372 15.26 7.14 15.77
C TYR A 372 15.91 7.96 16.87
N ARG A 373 15.36 9.15 17.17
CA ARG A 373 15.86 10.02 18.24
C ARG A 373 15.73 9.41 19.65
N MET A 374 14.80 8.49 19.84
CA MET A 374 14.67 7.75 21.12
C MET A 374 15.75 6.66 21.29
N LEU A 375 16.43 6.25 20.19
CA LEU A 375 17.34 5.12 20.20
C LEU A 375 18.83 5.52 20.10
N VAL A 376 19.08 6.77 19.76
CA VAL A 376 20.40 7.40 19.61
C VAL A 376 20.56 8.54 20.62
#